data_9eac69c8c1baf0b296ed175b05e7d804
#
_entry.id   9eac69c8c1baf0b296ed175b05e7d804
#
_cell.length_a   1.000
_cell.length_b   1.000
_cell.length_c   1.000
_cell.angle_alpha   90.00
_cell.angle_beta   90.00
_cell.angle_gamma   90.00
#
_symmetry.space_group_name_H-M   'P 1'
#
loop_
_entity.id
_entity.type
_entity.pdbx_description
1 polymer ?
#
loop_
_entity_poly.entity_id
_entity_poly.type
_entity_poly.pdbx_seq_one_letter_code
_entity_poly.pdbx_strand_id
1 'polypeptide(L)'
;AIRRQRQMCIRDSTGAAIATVFGTVVACVMSIVSIYPKDGFISIPYMIKHHIRLRMEPLLEIIKVGYSVFIEQVLMRIGFMSTAMMAAKMGTEAMAAHQVGMNILGLTFSFGDGMQVAAVALIGRSLGERDPEKAKSYGAICRRIGMGISVALAVIYFFGGETIYRMFFREENIITYGVNIIHCICIIVLFQVSQVIYMGCLRGAGDTAYTAVASTISVTLIRTAASYIFGFTLGLGMTGIWMGILAD
;
A
#
# COMPACT_ATOMS: atom_id res chain seq x y z
N ALA A 1 -1.85 11.66 39.18
CA ALA A 1 -1.36 10.73 38.14
C ALA A 1 -2.28 10.72 36.93
N ILE A 2 -3.58 10.47 37.06
CA ILE A 2 -4.55 10.33 35.96
C ILE A 2 -4.66 11.62 35.08
N ARG A 3 -4.59 12.78 35.70
CA ARG A 3 -4.67 14.08 34.95
C ARG A 3 -3.41 14.32 34.10
N ARG A 4 -2.23 13.90 34.59
CA ARG A 4 -0.98 13.99 33.82
C ARG A 4 -0.94 12.99 32.67
N GLN A 5 -1.43 11.78 32.86
CA GLN A 5 -1.54 10.77 31.79
C GLN A 5 -2.52 11.23 30.68
N ARG A 6 -3.68 11.82 31.04
CA ARG A 6 -4.59 12.39 30.04
C ARG A 6 -3.97 13.53 29.24
N GLN A 7 -3.23 14.43 29.90
CA GLN A 7 -2.56 15.53 29.20
C GLN A 7 -1.40 15.03 28.32
N MET A 8 -0.68 14.00 28.70
CA MET A 8 0.34 13.36 27.85
C MET A 8 -0.29 12.75 26.60
N CYS A 9 -1.35 11.94 26.73
CA CYS A 9 -2.05 11.35 25.59
C CYS A 9 -2.62 12.40 24.60
N ILE A 10 -3.20 13.50 25.10
CA ILE A 10 -3.74 14.56 24.24
C ILE A 10 -2.60 15.30 23.53
N ARG A 11 -1.48 15.53 24.19
CA ARG A 11 -0.32 16.19 23.60
C ARG A 11 0.37 15.34 22.54
N ASP A 12 0.48 14.03 22.77
CA ASP A 12 1.05 13.09 21.80
C ASP A 12 0.17 12.94 20.56
N SER A 13 -1.14 12.81 20.71
CA SER A 13 -2.06 12.73 19.58
C SER A 13 -2.12 14.01 18.78
N THR A 14 -2.07 15.18 19.45
CA THR A 14 -2.01 16.48 18.78
C THR A 14 -0.67 16.65 18.05
N GLY A 15 0.44 16.25 18.65
CA GLY A 15 1.77 16.28 18.01
C GLY A 15 1.83 15.40 16.76
N ALA A 16 1.28 14.19 16.83
CA ALA A 16 1.18 13.29 15.68
C ALA A 16 0.30 13.88 14.56
N ALA A 17 -0.84 14.49 14.92
CA ALA A 17 -1.72 15.14 13.95
C ALA A 17 -1.02 16.32 13.25
N ILE A 18 -0.33 17.17 14.00
CA ILE A 18 0.43 18.29 13.44
C ILE A 18 1.54 17.79 12.51
N ALA A 19 2.27 16.75 12.90
CA ALA A 19 3.32 16.17 12.05
C ALA A 19 2.76 15.62 10.73
N THR A 20 1.59 14.96 10.77
CA THR A 20 0.92 14.47 9.57
C THR A 20 0.47 15.61 8.66
N VAL A 21 -0.14 16.65 9.21
CA VAL A 21 -0.55 17.86 8.45
C VAL A 21 0.67 18.53 7.84
N PHE A 22 1.75 18.71 8.61
CA PHE A 22 2.98 19.31 8.10
C PHE A 22 3.57 18.49 6.95
N GLY A 23 3.65 17.16 7.09
CA GLY A 23 4.11 16.27 6.01
C GLY A 23 3.26 16.39 4.74
N THR A 24 1.94 16.49 4.88
CA THR A 24 1.02 16.69 3.75
C THR A 24 1.22 18.04 3.08
N VAL A 25 1.41 19.11 3.86
CA VAL A 25 1.70 20.45 3.33
C VAL A 25 3.02 20.46 2.56
N VAL A 26 4.07 19.85 3.12
CA VAL A 26 5.37 19.74 2.42
C VAL A 26 5.22 19.00 1.11
N ALA A 27 4.52 17.86 1.10
CA ALA A 27 4.26 17.08 -0.11
C ALA A 27 3.48 17.90 -1.16
N CYS A 28 2.47 18.67 -0.73
CA CYS A 28 1.70 19.56 -1.59
C CYS A 28 2.60 20.64 -2.22
N VAL A 29 3.43 21.32 -1.41
CA VAL A 29 4.36 22.34 -1.89
C VAL A 29 5.36 21.75 -2.88
N MET A 30 5.95 20.60 -2.58
CA MET A 30 6.86 19.90 -3.50
C MET A 30 6.18 19.54 -4.82
N SER A 31 4.94 19.08 -4.78
CA SER A 31 4.15 18.76 -5.98
C SER A 31 3.90 20.01 -6.84
N ILE A 32 3.53 21.14 -6.21
CA ILE A 32 3.32 22.42 -6.91
C ILE A 32 4.63 22.91 -7.54
N VAL A 33 5.74 22.87 -6.78
CA VAL A 33 7.06 23.27 -7.28
C VAL A 33 7.49 22.40 -8.45
N SER A 34 7.19 21.10 -8.42
CA SER A 34 7.51 20.16 -9.52
C SER A 34 6.74 20.45 -10.82
N ILE A 35 5.55 21.05 -10.73
CA ILE A 35 4.71 21.39 -11.90
C ILE A 35 5.00 22.81 -12.44
N TYR A 36 5.78 23.61 -11.69
CA TYR A 36 6.09 25.01 -12.05
C TYR A 36 7.12 25.20 -13.18
N PRO A 37 8.10 24.30 -13.43
CA PRO A 37 9.08 24.48 -14.51
C PRO A 37 8.40 24.60 -15.89
N LYS A 38 8.89 25.54 -16.71
CA LYS A 38 8.35 25.81 -18.06
C LYS A 38 8.61 24.66 -19.05
N ASP A 39 9.62 23.85 -18.80
CA ASP A 39 10.05 22.76 -19.65
C ASP A 39 9.45 21.41 -19.26
N GLY A 40 8.59 21.36 -18.25
CA GLY A 40 7.87 20.17 -17.81
C GLY A 40 6.74 19.79 -18.78
N PHE A 41 6.47 18.49 -18.90
CA PHE A 41 5.35 17.95 -19.69
C PHE A 41 3.98 18.53 -19.24
N ILE A 42 3.83 18.82 -17.95
CA ILE A 42 2.70 19.55 -17.36
C ILE A 42 3.28 20.83 -16.74
N SER A 43 2.89 21.99 -17.27
CA SER A 43 3.36 23.28 -16.78
C SER A 43 2.19 24.22 -16.54
N ILE A 44 2.00 24.62 -15.28
CA ILE A 44 0.94 25.60 -14.90
C ILE A 44 1.06 26.89 -15.71
N PRO A 45 2.26 27.51 -15.88
CA PRO A 45 2.41 28.71 -16.68
C PRO A 45 1.97 28.53 -18.15
N TYR A 46 2.22 27.34 -18.73
CA TYR A 46 1.77 27.01 -20.09
C TYR A 46 0.24 26.96 -20.18
N MET A 47 -0.39 26.29 -19.20
CA MET A 47 -1.86 26.14 -19.15
C MET A 47 -2.57 27.51 -19.05
N ILE A 48 -2.06 28.39 -18.19
CA ILE A 48 -2.60 29.75 -18.00
C ILE A 48 -2.39 30.59 -19.26
N LYS A 49 -1.20 30.57 -19.86
CA LYS A 49 -0.86 31.36 -21.05
C LYS A 49 -1.71 30.98 -22.27
N HIS A 50 -2.05 29.68 -22.42
CA HIS A 50 -2.77 29.18 -23.59
C HIS A 50 -4.28 29.04 -23.35
N HIS A 51 -4.79 29.52 -22.20
CA HIS A 51 -6.22 29.47 -21.84
C HIS A 51 -6.86 28.11 -22.14
N ILE A 52 -6.19 27.01 -21.73
CA ILE A 52 -6.65 25.65 -21.97
C ILE A 52 -8.02 25.47 -21.30
N ARG A 53 -9.06 25.32 -22.11
CA ARG A 53 -10.41 25.08 -21.61
C ARG A 53 -10.62 23.60 -21.32
N LEU A 54 -11.37 23.33 -20.25
CA LEU A 54 -11.85 21.97 -19.95
C LEU A 54 -12.73 21.48 -21.11
N ARG A 55 -12.32 20.38 -21.74
CA ARG A 55 -13.13 19.66 -22.73
C ARG A 55 -13.82 18.49 -22.04
N MET A 56 -15.06 18.21 -22.42
CA MET A 56 -15.86 17.15 -21.81
C MET A 56 -15.34 15.75 -22.17
N GLU A 57 -14.78 15.54 -23.36
CA GLU A 57 -14.29 14.23 -23.79
C GLU A 57 -13.18 13.68 -22.89
N PRO A 58 -12.04 14.40 -22.66
CA PRO A 58 -11.01 13.93 -21.72
C PRO A 58 -11.52 13.81 -20.29
N LEU A 59 -12.47 14.68 -19.88
CA LEU A 59 -13.05 14.64 -18.54
C LEU A 59 -13.83 13.34 -18.31
N LEU A 60 -14.61 12.89 -19.26
CA LEU A 60 -15.36 11.63 -19.18
C LEU A 60 -14.44 10.42 -19.11
N GLU A 61 -13.32 10.42 -19.84
CA GLU A 61 -12.32 9.36 -19.75
C GLU A 61 -11.67 9.32 -18.36
N ILE A 62 -11.29 10.47 -17.82
CA ILE A 62 -10.73 10.59 -16.47
C ILE A 62 -11.75 10.10 -15.43
N ILE A 63 -13.02 10.49 -15.54
CA ILE A 63 -14.08 10.04 -14.63
C ILE A 63 -14.27 8.53 -14.72
N LYS A 64 -14.28 7.94 -15.91
CA LYS A 64 -14.45 6.50 -16.11
C LYS A 64 -13.32 5.70 -15.44
N VAL A 65 -12.08 6.10 -15.64
CA VAL A 65 -10.92 5.47 -15.00
C VAL A 65 -10.95 5.72 -13.49
N GLY A 66 -11.19 6.95 -13.06
CA GLY A 66 -11.25 7.33 -11.64
C GLY A 66 -12.36 6.60 -10.89
N TYR A 67 -13.52 6.37 -11.49
CA TYR A 67 -14.62 5.62 -10.90
C TYR A 67 -14.23 4.14 -10.66
N SER A 68 -13.55 3.52 -11.62
CA SER A 68 -13.06 2.15 -11.47
C SER A 68 -12.07 2.02 -10.30
N VAL A 69 -11.10 2.93 -10.22
CA VAL A 69 -10.12 2.98 -9.13
C VAL A 69 -10.80 3.31 -7.78
N PHE A 70 -11.80 4.19 -7.77
CA PHE A 70 -12.54 4.53 -6.56
C PHE A 70 -13.25 3.32 -5.98
N ILE A 71 -14.01 2.56 -6.81
CA ILE A 71 -14.67 1.33 -6.36
C ILE A 71 -13.65 0.32 -5.83
N GLU A 72 -12.56 0.11 -6.56
CA GLU A 72 -11.46 -0.75 -6.12
C GLU A 72 -10.97 -0.37 -4.72
N GLN A 73 -10.69 0.91 -4.47
CA GLN A 73 -10.20 1.38 -3.18
C GLN A 73 -11.22 1.19 -2.04
N VAL A 74 -12.50 1.42 -2.30
CA VAL A 74 -13.56 1.18 -1.32
C VAL A 74 -13.65 -0.30 -0.94
N LEU A 75 -13.65 -1.18 -1.93
CA LEU A 75 -13.75 -2.63 -1.72
C LEU A 75 -12.49 -3.18 -1.02
N MET A 76 -11.32 -2.70 -1.38
CA MET A 76 -10.07 -3.03 -0.66
C MET A 76 -10.15 -2.61 0.82
N ARG A 77 -10.69 -1.42 1.13
CA ARG A 77 -10.86 -0.97 2.54
C ARG A 77 -11.80 -1.89 3.32
N ILE A 78 -12.85 -2.41 2.68
CA ILE A 78 -13.74 -3.40 3.30
C ILE A 78 -12.98 -4.70 3.63
N GLY A 79 -12.14 -5.19 2.72
CA GLY A 79 -11.28 -6.35 2.97
C GLY A 79 -10.31 -6.15 4.14
N PHE A 80 -9.61 -5.01 4.20
CA PHE A 80 -8.74 -4.67 5.33
C PHE A 80 -9.51 -4.54 6.66
N MET A 81 -10.70 -3.93 6.62
CA MET A 81 -11.54 -3.80 7.81
C MET A 81 -12.03 -5.16 8.31
N SER A 82 -12.36 -6.09 7.41
CA SER A 82 -12.77 -7.45 7.76
C SER A 82 -11.68 -8.19 8.53
N THR A 83 -10.42 -8.14 8.05
CA THR A 83 -9.28 -8.77 8.74
C THR A 83 -8.98 -8.11 10.09
N ALA A 84 -9.09 -6.78 10.19
CA ALA A 84 -8.95 -6.08 11.46
C ALA A 84 -10.03 -6.45 12.48
N MET A 85 -11.30 -6.61 12.04
CA MET A 85 -12.38 -7.09 12.89
C MET A 85 -12.16 -8.53 13.37
N MET A 86 -11.61 -9.40 12.51
CA MET A 86 -11.25 -10.76 12.91
C MET A 86 -10.12 -10.76 13.95
N ALA A 87 -9.09 -9.94 13.77
CA ALA A 87 -8.01 -9.76 14.74
C ALA A 87 -8.52 -9.22 16.08
N ALA A 88 -9.45 -8.27 16.06
CA ALA A 88 -10.06 -7.71 17.28
C ALA A 88 -10.87 -8.76 18.08
N LYS A 89 -11.51 -9.73 17.42
CA LYS A 89 -12.22 -10.83 18.09
C LYS A 89 -11.28 -11.79 18.83
N MET A 90 -9.99 -11.80 18.50
CA MET A 90 -8.98 -12.65 19.19
C MET A 90 -8.41 -12.03 20.45
N GLY A 91 -8.80 -10.80 20.76
CA GLY A 91 -8.37 -10.08 21.97
C GLY A 91 -7.48 -8.88 21.68
N THR A 92 -7.27 -8.08 22.72
CA THR A 92 -6.54 -6.81 22.65
C THR A 92 -5.06 -7.00 22.32
N GLU A 93 -4.41 -8.03 22.85
CA GLU A 93 -3.01 -8.35 22.60
C GLU A 93 -2.79 -8.73 21.13
N ALA A 94 -3.66 -9.58 20.60
CA ALA A 94 -3.64 -10.00 19.20
C ALA A 94 -3.87 -8.82 18.24
N MET A 95 -4.81 -7.93 18.57
CA MET A 95 -5.06 -6.72 17.78
C MET A 95 -3.89 -5.75 17.81
N ALA A 96 -3.23 -5.59 18.95
CA ALA A 96 -2.05 -4.74 19.08
C ALA A 96 -0.90 -5.26 18.18
N ALA A 97 -0.62 -6.57 18.22
CA ALA A 97 0.38 -7.19 17.35
C ALA A 97 0.01 -7.04 15.87
N HIS A 98 -1.27 -7.24 15.51
CA HIS A 98 -1.78 -7.04 14.15
C HIS A 98 -1.56 -5.61 13.64
N GLN A 99 -1.82 -4.60 14.47
CA GLN A 99 -1.66 -3.20 14.08
C GLN A 99 -0.20 -2.85 13.75
N VAL A 100 0.76 -3.35 14.53
CA VAL A 100 2.19 -3.16 14.21
C VAL A 100 2.57 -3.90 12.94
N GLY A 101 2.10 -5.14 12.76
CA GLY A 101 2.29 -5.88 11.51
C GLY A 101 1.76 -5.14 10.29
N MET A 102 0.57 -4.54 10.39
CA MET A 102 -0.01 -3.72 9.31
C MET A 102 0.81 -2.46 9.02
N ASN A 103 1.42 -1.83 10.03
CA ASN A 103 2.32 -0.70 9.81
C ASN A 103 3.60 -1.11 9.07
N ILE A 104 4.17 -2.28 9.41
CA ILE A 104 5.32 -2.85 8.72
C ILE A 104 4.99 -3.16 7.25
N LEU A 105 3.82 -3.78 7.00
CA LEU A 105 3.33 -3.99 5.65
C LEU A 105 3.11 -2.67 4.91
N GLY A 106 2.53 -1.66 5.55
CA GLY A 106 2.31 -0.34 4.99
C GLY A 106 3.61 0.32 4.52
N LEU A 107 4.70 0.16 5.28
CA LEU A 107 6.03 0.61 4.86
C LEU A 107 6.48 -0.11 3.58
N THR A 108 6.29 -1.42 3.51
CA THR A 108 6.61 -2.22 2.31
C THR A 108 5.78 -1.80 1.11
N PHE A 109 4.47 -1.56 1.30
CA PHE A 109 3.60 -1.03 0.26
C PHE A 109 4.10 0.28 -0.31
N SER A 110 4.62 1.18 0.51
CA SER A 110 5.15 2.48 0.04
C SER A 110 6.29 2.31 -0.97
N PHE A 111 7.16 1.32 -0.78
CA PHE A 111 8.20 0.99 -1.79
C PHE A 111 7.59 0.39 -3.06
N GLY A 112 6.63 -0.52 -2.90
CA GLY A 112 5.88 -1.11 -4.03
C GLY A 112 5.15 -0.05 -4.84
N ASP A 113 4.47 0.87 -4.19
CA ASP A 113 3.73 1.98 -4.82
C ASP A 113 4.65 2.92 -5.60
N GLY A 114 5.82 3.24 -5.06
CA GLY A 114 6.82 4.02 -5.79
C GLY A 114 7.24 3.35 -7.10
N MET A 115 7.52 2.05 -7.06
CA MET A 115 7.86 1.27 -8.25
C MET A 115 6.67 1.10 -9.20
N GLN A 116 5.45 0.98 -8.66
CA GLN A 116 4.22 0.93 -9.44
C GLN A 116 4.02 2.20 -10.27
N VAL A 117 4.15 3.37 -9.64
CA VAL A 117 4.01 4.67 -10.31
C VAL A 117 5.04 4.83 -11.42
N ALA A 118 6.29 4.44 -11.17
CA ALA A 118 7.35 4.44 -12.19
C ALA A 118 7.01 3.50 -13.36
N ALA A 119 6.51 2.29 -13.07
CA ALA A 119 6.11 1.34 -14.11
C ALA A 119 4.95 1.87 -14.96
N VAL A 120 3.91 2.46 -14.33
CA VAL A 120 2.78 3.10 -15.06
C VAL A 120 3.28 4.16 -16.02
N ALA A 121 4.14 5.07 -15.56
CA ALA A 121 4.64 6.19 -16.35
C ALA A 121 5.52 5.71 -17.52
N LEU A 122 6.47 4.81 -17.26
CA LEU A 122 7.41 4.33 -18.29
C LEU A 122 6.72 3.46 -19.35
N ILE A 123 5.83 2.58 -18.93
CA ILE A 123 5.08 1.72 -19.85
C ILE A 123 4.09 2.52 -20.67
N GLY A 124 3.32 3.40 -20.03
CA GLY A 124 2.36 4.25 -20.73
C GLY A 124 3.04 5.13 -21.78
N ARG A 125 4.20 5.72 -21.44
CA ARG A 125 5.01 6.49 -22.38
C ARG A 125 5.49 5.63 -23.55
N SER A 126 6.07 4.45 -23.30
CA SER A 126 6.62 3.58 -24.34
C SER A 126 5.55 3.07 -25.30
N LEU A 127 4.35 2.78 -24.79
CA LEU A 127 3.20 2.42 -25.62
C LEU A 127 2.70 3.61 -26.46
N GLY A 128 2.74 4.83 -25.91
CA GLY A 128 2.48 6.06 -26.66
C GLY A 128 3.48 6.30 -27.78
N GLU A 129 4.74 5.92 -27.59
CA GLU A 129 5.82 5.92 -28.60
C GLU A 129 5.66 4.77 -29.62
N ARG A 130 4.67 3.88 -29.46
CA ARG A 130 4.41 2.66 -30.26
C ARG A 130 5.56 1.65 -30.22
N ASP A 131 6.28 1.58 -29.12
CA ASP A 131 7.39 0.64 -28.90
C ASP A 131 7.04 -0.37 -27.79
N PRO A 132 6.39 -1.49 -28.11
CA PRO A 132 5.99 -2.48 -27.13
C PRO A 132 7.19 -3.25 -26.52
N GLU A 133 8.31 -3.39 -27.25
CA GLU A 133 9.50 -4.07 -26.74
C GLU A 133 10.17 -3.26 -25.64
N LYS A 134 10.22 -1.94 -25.80
CA LYS A 134 10.68 -1.00 -24.78
C LYS A 134 9.78 -1.03 -23.54
N ALA A 135 8.46 -1.11 -23.72
CA ALA A 135 7.51 -1.25 -22.60
C ALA A 135 7.75 -2.54 -21.80
N LYS A 136 7.95 -3.69 -22.47
CA LYS A 136 8.29 -4.98 -21.81
C LYS A 136 9.61 -4.88 -21.05
N SER A 137 10.63 -4.23 -21.64
CA SER A 137 11.94 -4.06 -21.01
C SER A 137 11.82 -3.23 -19.72
N TYR A 138 11.08 -2.13 -19.72
CA TYR A 138 10.84 -1.33 -18.51
C TYR A 138 10.08 -2.11 -17.44
N GLY A 139 9.05 -2.87 -17.80
CA GLY A 139 8.34 -3.75 -16.86
C GLY A 139 9.27 -4.79 -16.22
N ALA A 140 10.16 -5.40 -17.01
CA ALA A 140 11.14 -6.37 -16.52
C ALA A 140 12.16 -5.72 -15.57
N ILE A 141 12.64 -4.50 -15.87
CA ILE A 141 13.57 -3.75 -15.03
C ILE A 141 12.89 -3.38 -13.70
N CYS A 142 11.71 -2.79 -13.74
CA CYS A 142 10.95 -2.43 -12.53
C CYS A 142 10.73 -3.65 -11.64
N ARG A 143 10.38 -4.81 -12.21
CA ARG A 143 10.23 -6.06 -11.47
C ARG A 143 11.54 -6.52 -10.82
N ARG A 144 12.67 -6.47 -11.54
CA ARG A 144 13.98 -6.88 -10.99
C ARG A 144 14.40 -5.99 -9.83
N ILE A 145 14.25 -4.68 -9.97
CA ILE A 145 14.54 -3.72 -8.90
C ILE A 145 13.62 -3.96 -7.70
N GLY A 146 12.31 -4.10 -7.94
CA GLY A 146 11.33 -4.38 -6.90
C GLY A 146 11.60 -5.69 -6.16
N MET A 147 11.99 -6.75 -6.88
CA MET A 147 12.38 -8.01 -6.27
C MET A 147 13.64 -7.86 -5.39
N GLY A 148 14.64 -7.09 -5.84
CA GLY A 148 15.82 -6.78 -5.03
C GLY A 148 15.45 -6.06 -3.73
N ILE A 149 14.57 -5.06 -3.80
CA ILE A 149 14.06 -4.34 -2.63
C ILE A 149 13.27 -5.28 -1.71
N SER A 150 12.39 -6.13 -2.24
CA SER A 150 11.58 -7.05 -1.45
C SER A 150 12.45 -8.09 -0.71
N VAL A 151 13.49 -8.62 -1.35
CA VAL A 151 14.44 -9.52 -0.71
C VAL A 151 15.20 -8.81 0.41
N ALA A 152 15.68 -7.59 0.17
CA ALA A 152 16.36 -6.81 1.20
C ALA A 152 15.44 -6.55 2.41
N LEU A 153 14.19 -6.15 2.17
CA LEU A 153 13.20 -5.95 3.23
C LEU A 153 12.88 -7.25 3.98
N ALA A 154 12.70 -8.37 3.26
CA ALA A 154 12.45 -9.67 3.89
C ALA A 154 13.60 -10.08 4.82
N VAL A 155 14.85 -9.86 4.41
CA VAL A 155 16.04 -10.12 5.25
C VAL A 155 16.05 -9.22 6.48
N ILE A 156 15.77 -7.92 6.31
CA ILE A 156 15.69 -6.97 7.44
C ILE A 156 14.59 -7.39 8.43
N TYR A 157 13.43 -7.78 7.95
CA TYR A 157 12.32 -8.19 8.79
C TYR A 157 12.60 -9.54 9.47
N PHE A 158 13.25 -10.47 8.78
CA PHE A 158 13.59 -11.78 9.37
C PHE A 158 14.54 -11.64 10.55
N PHE A 159 15.59 -10.84 10.45
CA PHE A 159 16.55 -10.63 11.51
C PHE A 159 16.16 -9.56 12.52
N GLY A 160 15.43 -8.54 12.09
CA GLY A 160 15.05 -7.39 12.92
C GLY A 160 13.64 -7.47 13.51
N GLY A 161 12.80 -8.41 13.08
CA GLY A 161 11.40 -8.45 13.40
C GLY A 161 11.08 -8.54 14.89
N GLU A 162 11.76 -9.40 15.62
CA GLU A 162 11.61 -9.49 17.07
C GLU A 162 12.03 -8.19 17.76
N THR A 163 13.14 -7.60 17.33
CA THR A 163 13.63 -6.32 17.86
C THR A 163 12.60 -5.21 17.63
N ILE A 164 11.99 -5.17 16.47
CA ILE A 164 10.93 -4.20 16.15
C ILE A 164 9.78 -4.34 17.15
N TYR A 165 9.24 -5.55 17.36
CA TYR A 165 8.15 -5.75 18.31
C TYR A 165 8.55 -5.43 19.76
N ARG A 166 9.77 -5.77 20.18
CA ARG A 166 10.32 -5.42 21.52
C ARG A 166 10.47 -3.91 21.71
N MET A 167 10.61 -3.12 20.66
CA MET A 167 10.63 -1.66 20.75
C MET A 167 9.24 -1.08 21.07
N PHE A 168 8.17 -1.74 20.60
CA PHE A 168 6.79 -1.27 20.80
C PHE A 168 6.13 -1.88 22.05
N PHE A 169 6.50 -3.11 22.42
CA PHE A 169 5.84 -3.86 23.49
C PHE A 169 6.87 -4.51 24.43
N ARG A 170 6.46 -4.63 25.69
CA ARG A 170 7.23 -5.33 26.73
C ARG A 170 6.61 -6.67 27.12
N GLU A 171 5.39 -6.94 26.70
CA GLU A 171 4.63 -8.14 27.03
C GLU A 171 5.01 -9.28 26.08
N GLU A 172 5.55 -10.36 26.64
CA GLU A 172 6.05 -11.51 25.84
C GLU A 172 4.95 -12.17 24.98
N ASN A 173 3.69 -12.14 25.43
CA ASN A 173 2.57 -12.67 24.64
C ASN A 173 2.40 -11.91 23.32
N ILE A 174 2.47 -10.58 23.36
CA ILE A 174 2.33 -9.73 22.15
C ILE A 174 3.53 -9.94 21.24
N ILE A 175 4.73 -10.08 21.81
CA ILE A 175 5.96 -10.34 21.07
C ILE A 175 5.88 -11.68 20.35
N THR A 176 5.36 -12.71 21.00
CA THR A 176 5.19 -14.04 20.40
C THR A 176 4.22 -13.99 19.20
N TYR A 177 3.09 -13.31 19.35
CA TYR A 177 2.20 -13.05 18.19
C TYR A 177 2.92 -12.28 17.08
N GLY A 178 3.70 -11.28 17.45
CA GLY A 178 4.47 -10.44 16.55
C GLY A 178 5.51 -11.20 15.73
N VAL A 179 6.24 -12.11 16.36
CA VAL A 179 7.25 -12.96 15.68
C VAL A 179 6.58 -13.86 14.64
N ASN A 180 5.45 -14.48 14.98
CA ASN A 180 4.70 -15.30 14.04
C ASN A 180 4.19 -14.47 12.84
N ILE A 181 3.73 -13.25 13.09
CA ILE A 181 3.30 -12.30 12.07
C ILE A 181 4.47 -11.92 11.16
N ILE A 182 5.65 -11.64 11.71
CA ILE A 182 6.84 -11.29 10.93
C ILE A 182 7.24 -12.41 9.97
N HIS A 183 7.19 -13.65 10.39
CA HIS A 183 7.49 -14.78 9.49
C HIS A 183 6.53 -14.80 8.29
N CYS A 184 5.23 -14.56 8.52
CA CYS A 184 4.28 -14.41 7.42
C CYS A 184 4.63 -13.20 6.54
N ILE A 185 4.96 -12.05 7.14
CA ILE A 185 5.32 -10.82 6.41
C ILE A 185 6.55 -11.05 5.52
N CYS A 186 7.57 -11.78 5.97
CA CYS A 186 8.75 -12.07 5.15
C CYS A 186 8.40 -12.76 3.84
N ILE A 187 7.40 -13.64 3.86
CA ILE A 187 6.93 -14.33 2.65
C ILE A 187 6.03 -13.40 1.84
N ILE A 188 5.10 -12.73 2.49
CA ILE A 188 4.15 -11.78 1.85
C ILE A 188 4.90 -10.72 1.05
N VAL A 189 5.94 -10.11 1.61
CA VAL A 189 6.70 -9.02 0.99
C VAL A 189 7.28 -9.41 -0.37
N LEU A 190 7.75 -10.64 -0.54
CA LEU A 190 8.32 -11.13 -1.79
C LEU A 190 7.29 -11.17 -2.93
N PHE A 191 6.09 -11.61 -2.63
CA PHE A 191 5.01 -11.70 -3.62
C PHE A 191 4.31 -10.35 -3.81
N GLN A 192 4.04 -9.64 -2.73
CA GLN A 192 3.30 -8.38 -2.72
C GLN A 192 3.95 -7.28 -3.56
N VAL A 193 5.27 -7.05 -3.42
CA VAL A 193 5.97 -6.03 -4.22
C VAL A 193 5.89 -6.37 -5.70
N SER A 194 6.04 -7.66 -6.05
CA SER A 194 5.90 -8.11 -7.43
C SER A 194 4.48 -7.90 -7.96
N GLN A 195 3.46 -8.25 -7.17
CA GLN A 195 2.05 -8.05 -7.51
C GLN A 195 1.75 -6.57 -7.79
N VAL A 196 2.15 -5.67 -6.88
CA VAL A 196 1.92 -4.23 -7.02
C VAL A 196 2.56 -3.69 -8.29
N ILE A 197 3.78 -4.12 -8.64
CA ILE A 197 4.46 -3.70 -9.87
C ILE A 197 3.74 -4.23 -11.12
N TYR A 198 3.29 -5.49 -11.13
CA TYR A 198 2.51 -6.03 -12.25
C TYR A 198 1.19 -5.29 -12.46
N MET A 199 0.49 -4.95 -11.36
CA MET A 199 -0.71 -4.09 -11.43
C MET A 199 -0.38 -2.73 -12.04
N GLY A 200 0.79 -2.14 -11.71
CA GLY A 200 1.29 -0.93 -12.34
C GLY A 200 1.53 -1.09 -13.84
N CYS A 201 2.14 -2.19 -14.24
CA CYS A 201 2.39 -2.48 -15.66
C CYS A 201 1.07 -2.57 -16.46
N LEU A 202 0.06 -3.26 -15.93
CA LEU A 202 -1.26 -3.39 -16.55
C LEU A 202 -1.99 -2.05 -16.62
N ARG A 203 -1.95 -1.27 -15.54
CA ARG A 203 -2.53 0.10 -15.54
C ARG A 203 -1.83 1.00 -16.54
N GLY A 204 -0.50 0.91 -16.65
CA GLY A 204 0.28 1.63 -17.66
C GLY A 204 -0.05 1.22 -19.09
N ALA A 205 -0.48 -0.03 -19.29
CA ALA A 205 -0.99 -0.53 -20.55
C ALA A 205 -2.46 -0.14 -20.85
N GLY A 206 -3.14 0.52 -19.90
CA GLY A 206 -4.53 0.95 -20.04
C GLY A 206 -5.57 -0.05 -19.52
N ASP A 207 -5.16 -1.24 -19.06
CA ASP A 207 -6.09 -2.25 -18.53
C ASP A 207 -6.35 -2.04 -17.02
N THR A 208 -7.08 -0.98 -16.72
CA THR A 208 -7.47 -0.64 -15.35
C THR A 208 -8.65 -1.49 -14.83
N ALA A 209 -9.49 -2.00 -15.73
CA ALA A 209 -10.64 -2.79 -15.35
C ALA A 209 -10.22 -4.17 -14.80
N TYR A 210 -9.28 -4.84 -15.47
CA TYR A 210 -8.74 -6.12 -15.01
C TYR A 210 -8.08 -5.98 -13.64
N THR A 211 -7.25 -4.95 -13.45
CA THR A 211 -6.58 -4.71 -12.17
C THR A 211 -7.58 -4.48 -11.04
N ALA A 212 -8.63 -3.70 -11.29
CA ALA A 212 -9.67 -3.42 -10.30
C ALA A 212 -10.46 -4.68 -9.92
N VAL A 213 -10.83 -5.52 -10.89
CA VAL A 213 -11.56 -6.77 -10.62
C VAL A 213 -10.66 -7.77 -9.88
N ALA A 214 -9.42 -7.98 -10.34
CA ALA A 214 -8.49 -8.91 -9.74
C ALA A 214 -8.17 -8.55 -8.29
N SER A 215 -7.81 -7.29 -8.00
CA SER A 215 -7.51 -6.83 -6.64
C SER A 215 -8.74 -6.87 -5.73
N THR A 216 -9.93 -6.56 -6.25
CA THR A 216 -11.18 -6.65 -5.49
C THR A 216 -11.48 -8.10 -5.07
N ILE A 217 -11.43 -9.04 -6.01
CA ILE A 217 -11.68 -10.45 -5.72
C ILE A 217 -10.65 -10.98 -4.72
N SER A 218 -9.38 -10.67 -4.94
CA SER A 218 -8.29 -11.11 -4.08
C SER A 218 -8.47 -10.58 -2.65
N VAL A 219 -8.44 -9.27 -2.47
CA VAL A 219 -8.43 -8.64 -1.15
C VAL A 219 -9.78 -8.77 -0.42
N THR A 220 -10.91 -8.67 -1.13
CA THR A 220 -12.21 -8.67 -0.46
C THR A 220 -12.75 -10.08 -0.23
N LEU A 221 -12.63 -10.98 -1.21
CA LEU A 221 -13.19 -12.32 -1.11
C LEU A 221 -12.16 -13.34 -0.61
N ILE A 222 -11.04 -13.50 -1.33
CA ILE A 222 -10.05 -14.56 -1.02
C ILE A 222 -9.43 -14.31 0.35
N ARG A 223 -8.92 -13.12 0.61
CA ARG A 223 -8.31 -12.76 1.90
C ARG A 223 -9.28 -12.95 3.05
N THR A 224 -10.51 -12.42 2.95
CA THR A 224 -11.51 -12.50 4.02
C THR A 224 -11.91 -13.96 4.28
N ALA A 225 -12.19 -14.75 3.23
CA ALA A 225 -12.57 -16.14 3.36
C ALA A 225 -11.41 -16.98 3.92
N ALA A 226 -10.20 -16.84 3.38
CA ALA A 226 -9.03 -17.57 3.84
C ALA A 226 -8.67 -17.21 5.28
N SER A 227 -8.68 -15.91 5.65
CA SER A 227 -8.44 -15.48 7.03
C SER A 227 -9.47 -16.04 8.00
N TYR A 228 -10.75 -16.14 7.60
CA TYR A 228 -11.79 -16.76 8.43
C TYR A 228 -11.57 -18.27 8.59
N ILE A 229 -11.31 -18.97 7.50
CA ILE A 229 -11.09 -20.41 7.52
C ILE A 229 -9.83 -20.77 8.33
N PHE A 230 -8.72 -20.14 8.07
CA PHE A 230 -7.47 -20.45 8.77
C PHE A 230 -7.48 -19.95 10.22
N GLY A 231 -8.04 -18.76 10.47
CA GLY A 231 -8.06 -18.17 11.80
C GLY A 231 -9.04 -18.84 12.76
N PHE A 232 -10.26 -19.11 12.30
CA PHE A 232 -11.35 -19.59 13.17
C PHE A 232 -11.69 -21.06 12.95
N THR A 233 -11.82 -21.52 11.70
CA THR A 233 -12.25 -22.91 11.42
C THR A 233 -11.14 -23.90 11.73
N LEU A 234 -9.90 -23.59 11.31
CA LEU A 234 -8.71 -24.42 11.59
C LEU A 234 -8.09 -24.09 12.97
N GLY A 235 -8.54 -23.06 13.65
CA GLY A 235 -8.08 -22.71 14.98
C GLY A 235 -6.63 -22.20 15.06
N LEU A 236 -6.03 -21.77 13.95
CA LEU A 236 -4.65 -21.27 13.90
C LEU A 236 -4.51 -19.86 14.51
N GLY A 237 -5.62 -19.25 14.93
CA GLY A 237 -5.62 -17.96 15.60
C GLY A 237 -5.07 -16.84 14.72
N MET A 238 -4.23 -15.97 15.31
CA MET A 238 -3.66 -14.81 14.60
C MET A 238 -2.80 -15.21 13.41
N THR A 239 -2.01 -16.27 13.53
CA THR A 239 -1.19 -16.80 12.43
C THR A 239 -2.07 -17.20 11.24
N GLY A 240 -3.25 -17.81 11.50
CA GLY A 240 -4.21 -18.15 10.45
C GLY A 240 -4.76 -16.94 9.71
N ILE A 241 -5.04 -15.82 10.39
CA ILE A 241 -5.46 -14.58 9.75
C ILE A 241 -4.37 -14.07 8.81
N TRP A 242 -3.11 -14.11 9.22
CA TRP A 242 -1.98 -13.66 8.39
C TRP A 242 -1.67 -14.63 7.24
N MET A 243 -1.91 -15.92 7.41
CA MET A 243 -1.90 -16.88 6.29
C MET A 243 -3.00 -16.57 5.25
N GLY A 244 -4.15 -16.07 5.70
CA GLY A 244 -5.18 -15.57 4.78
C GLY A 244 -4.74 -14.33 4.00
N ILE A 245 -3.94 -13.44 4.61
CA ILE A 245 -3.31 -12.30 3.92
C ILE A 245 -2.22 -12.79 2.92
N LEU A 246 -1.55 -13.90 3.21
CA LEU A 246 -0.58 -14.50 2.30
C LEU A 246 -1.23 -15.17 1.09
N ALA A 247 -2.45 -15.68 1.24
CA ALA A 247 -3.18 -16.41 0.19
C ALA A 247 -3.80 -15.49 -0.88
N ASP A 248 -3.84 -14.21 -0.64
CA ASP A 248 -4.32 -13.13 -1.50
C ASP A 248 -3.19 -12.58 -2.38
#